data_ba73acbbf15e856662696500ff3ae066
#
_entry.id   ba73acbbf15e856662696500ff3ae066
#
_cell.length_a   1.000
_cell.length_b   1.000
_cell.length_c   1.000
_cell.angle_alpha   90.00
_cell.angle_beta   90.00
_cell.angle_gamma   90.00
#
_symmetry.space_group_name_H-M   'P 1'
#
loop_
_entity.id
_entity.type
_entity.pdbx_description
1 polymer ?
#
loop_
_entity_poly.entity_id
_entity_poly.type
_entity_poly.pdbx_seq_one_letter_code
_entity_poly.pdbx_strand_id
1 'polypeptide(L)'
;MSTLYPILGFIAVLILLRVWLKEEIRAALERDPAARSGWEVLLLYPSVQAIALYRVSHFFRGIGFRLLARAISQFGRSLTGIEIHPGARIGKGLFIDHGMGVVIGETTIVGDNVTLFQGVTLGGTGKEKGKRHPTIGNNVVIGAGAKVLGSFTIGDNVQIGANAVVVREVPANSVVVGVPGRIVRQEGRRFPGINLDHTSLPDPLTQALEKLQHEIDTIEHSLKEHRQKNRD
;
A
#
# COMPACT_ATOMS: atom_id res chain seq x y z
N MET A 1 -14.70 -11.40 -45.39
CA MET A 1 -13.38 -10.76 -45.13
C MET A 1 -13.46 -9.50 -44.23
N SER A 2 -14.59 -8.79 -44.16
CA SER A 2 -14.71 -7.51 -43.39
C SER A 2 -14.64 -7.62 -41.87
N THR A 3 -14.96 -8.76 -41.29
CA THR A 3 -14.96 -8.97 -39.82
C THR A 3 -13.61 -9.41 -39.24
N LEU A 4 -12.70 -9.88 -40.08
CA LEU A 4 -11.37 -10.40 -39.61
C LEU A 4 -10.44 -9.27 -39.15
N TYR A 5 -10.40 -8.13 -39.86
CA TYR A 5 -9.53 -7.00 -39.54
C TYR A 5 -9.79 -6.39 -38.13
N PRO A 6 -11.04 -6.13 -37.70
CA PRO A 6 -11.29 -5.61 -36.37
C PRO A 6 -10.91 -6.61 -35.27
N ILE A 7 -11.08 -7.92 -35.49
CA ILE A 7 -10.66 -8.97 -34.54
C ILE A 7 -9.13 -8.97 -34.39
N LEU A 8 -8.41 -8.97 -35.49
CA LEU A 8 -6.93 -8.91 -35.48
C LEU A 8 -6.42 -7.61 -34.83
N GLY A 9 -7.08 -6.47 -35.08
CA GLY A 9 -6.78 -5.20 -34.44
C GLY A 9 -6.99 -5.26 -32.93
N PHE A 10 -8.09 -5.84 -32.47
CA PHE A 10 -8.37 -6.01 -31.05
C PHE A 10 -7.32 -6.92 -30.35
N ILE A 11 -6.97 -8.06 -30.97
CA ILE A 11 -5.92 -8.95 -30.47
C ILE A 11 -4.58 -8.21 -30.37
N ALA A 12 -4.21 -7.44 -31.38
CA ALA A 12 -2.97 -6.66 -31.38
C ALA A 12 -2.94 -5.64 -30.20
N VAL A 13 -4.05 -4.94 -29.94
CA VAL A 13 -4.18 -4.02 -28.81
C VAL A 13 -4.00 -4.77 -27.48
N LEU A 14 -4.60 -5.93 -27.31
CA LEU A 14 -4.44 -6.73 -26.07
C LEU A 14 -2.99 -7.17 -25.87
N ILE A 15 -2.30 -7.57 -26.93
CA ILE A 15 -0.89 -7.95 -26.87
C ILE A 15 -0.04 -6.72 -26.48
N LEU A 16 -0.28 -5.56 -27.06
CA LEU A 16 0.43 -4.31 -26.72
C LEU A 16 0.19 -3.91 -25.27
N LEU A 17 -1.04 -3.98 -24.78
CA LEU A 17 -1.39 -3.73 -23.38
C LEU A 17 -0.66 -4.71 -22.44
N ARG A 18 -0.62 -5.99 -22.81
CA ARG A 18 0.09 -7.01 -22.02
C ARG A 18 1.60 -6.72 -21.92
N VAL A 19 2.22 -6.26 -22.99
CA VAL A 19 3.64 -5.87 -23.00
C VAL A 19 3.87 -4.60 -22.17
N TRP A 20 2.98 -3.62 -22.30
CA TRP A 20 3.05 -2.35 -21.58
C TRP A 20 2.86 -2.48 -20.06
N LEU A 21 2.04 -3.45 -19.61
CA LEU A 21 1.72 -3.72 -18.21
C LEU A 21 2.44 -4.96 -17.66
N LYS A 22 3.51 -5.42 -18.33
CA LYS A 22 4.20 -6.68 -18.00
C LYS A 22 4.70 -6.74 -16.56
N GLU A 23 5.17 -5.62 -15.99
CA GLU A 23 5.72 -5.57 -14.63
C GLU A 23 4.61 -5.70 -13.58
N GLU A 24 3.45 -5.06 -13.81
CA GLU A 24 2.28 -5.17 -12.94
C GLU A 24 1.63 -6.55 -13.00
N ILE A 25 1.57 -7.12 -14.23
CA ILE A 25 1.08 -8.51 -14.41
C ILE A 25 2.00 -9.50 -13.70
N ARG A 26 3.33 -9.33 -13.81
CA ARG A 26 4.30 -10.16 -13.12
C ARG A 26 4.15 -10.02 -11.60
N ALA A 27 4.05 -8.78 -11.11
CA ALA A 27 3.87 -8.51 -9.69
C ALA A 27 2.62 -9.18 -9.10
N ALA A 28 1.51 -9.18 -9.85
CA ALA A 28 0.28 -9.89 -9.44
C ALA A 28 0.47 -11.40 -9.42
N LEU A 29 1.08 -12.00 -10.48
CA LEU A 29 1.34 -13.44 -10.54
C LEU A 29 2.30 -13.94 -9.45
N GLU A 30 3.25 -13.09 -9.00
CA GLU A 30 4.22 -13.43 -7.97
C GLU A 30 3.66 -13.27 -6.55
N ARG A 31 2.68 -12.36 -6.34
CA ARG A 31 2.22 -11.96 -5.01
C ARG A 31 0.82 -12.41 -4.67
N ASP A 32 -0.01 -12.72 -5.65
CA ASP A 32 -1.36 -13.24 -5.44
C ASP A 32 -1.41 -14.74 -5.74
N PRO A 33 -1.55 -15.60 -4.70
CA PRO A 33 -1.68 -17.04 -4.89
C PRO A 33 -2.90 -17.45 -5.73
N ALA A 34 -3.92 -16.60 -5.86
CA ALA A 34 -5.12 -16.86 -6.66
C ALA A 34 -4.91 -16.59 -8.15
N ALA A 35 -3.86 -15.83 -8.54
CA ALA A 35 -3.60 -15.48 -9.93
C ALA A 35 -3.11 -16.69 -10.74
N ARG A 36 -3.87 -17.08 -11.77
CA ARG A 36 -3.58 -18.28 -12.57
C ARG A 36 -2.88 -18.00 -13.89
N SER A 37 -3.15 -16.86 -14.49
CA SER A 37 -2.56 -16.52 -15.79
C SER A 37 -2.42 -15.01 -15.99
N GLY A 38 -1.43 -14.60 -16.80
CA GLY A 38 -1.28 -13.19 -17.13
C GLY A 38 -2.41 -12.60 -17.99
N TRP A 39 -3.22 -13.43 -18.64
CA TRP A 39 -4.42 -12.97 -19.35
C TRP A 39 -5.57 -12.71 -18.38
N GLU A 40 -5.77 -13.56 -17.38
CA GLU A 40 -6.70 -13.34 -16.28
C GLU A 40 -6.38 -12.02 -15.55
N VAL A 41 -5.11 -11.84 -15.18
CA VAL A 41 -4.64 -10.63 -14.50
C VAL A 41 -4.87 -9.38 -15.37
N LEU A 42 -4.52 -9.40 -16.66
CA LEU A 42 -4.73 -8.28 -17.58
C LEU A 42 -6.19 -7.88 -17.69
N LEU A 43 -7.10 -8.86 -17.81
CA LEU A 43 -8.50 -8.62 -18.17
C LEU A 43 -9.40 -8.42 -16.95
N LEU A 44 -9.10 -9.06 -15.81
CA LEU A 44 -10.02 -9.16 -14.68
C LEU A 44 -9.51 -8.51 -13.40
N TYR A 45 -8.22 -8.16 -13.31
CA TYR A 45 -7.68 -7.54 -12.09
C TYR A 45 -7.91 -6.03 -12.08
N PRO A 46 -8.70 -5.51 -11.13
CA PRO A 46 -8.98 -4.07 -11.03
C PRO A 46 -7.72 -3.22 -10.89
N SER A 47 -6.69 -3.74 -10.22
CA SER A 47 -5.40 -3.08 -10.05
C SER A 47 -4.72 -2.77 -11.38
N VAL A 48 -4.66 -3.74 -12.28
CA VAL A 48 -4.00 -3.60 -13.58
C VAL A 48 -4.80 -2.64 -14.48
N GLN A 49 -6.13 -2.71 -14.43
CA GLN A 49 -7.02 -1.78 -15.14
C GLN A 49 -6.86 -0.34 -14.61
N ALA A 50 -6.80 -0.16 -13.28
CA ALA A 50 -6.60 1.15 -12.66
C ALA A 50 -5.25 1.76 -13.05
N ILE A 51 -4.16 0.97 -13.06
CA ILE A 51 -2.83 1.42 -13.47
C ILE A 51 -2.78 1.77 -14.95
N ALA A 52 -3.45 1.00 -15.81
CA ALA A 52 -3.56 1.31 -17.23
C ALA A 52 -4.23 2.68 -17.46
N LEU A 53 -5.39 2.89 -16.83
CA LEU A 53 -6.13 4.16 -16.92
C LEU A 53 -5.36 5.32 -16.27
N TYR A 54 -4.66 5.08 -15.16
CA TYR A 54 -3.76 6.06 -14.57
C TYR A 54 -2.67 6.48 -15.54
N ARG A 55 -1.97 5.56 -16.20
CA ARG A 55 -0.89 5.91 -17.15
C ARG A 55 -1.40 6.76 -18.31
N VAL A 56 -2.59 6.44 -18.83
CA VAL A 56 -3.24 7.26 -19.87
C VAL A 56 -3.59 8.65 -19.32
N SER A 57 -4.18 8.74 -18.14
CA SER A 57 -4.54 10.01 -17.51
C SER A 57 -3.30 10.86 -17.18
N HIS A 58 -2.23 10.23 -16.71
CA HIS A 58 -0.96 10.86 -16.41
C HIS A 58 -0.31 11.48 -17.66
N PHE A 59 -0.34 10.76 -18.79
CA PHE A 59 0.12 11.25 -20.07
C PHE A 59 -0.66 12.51 -20.50
N PHE A 60 -1.99 12.50 -20.49
CA PHE A 60 -2.80 13.67 -20.83
C PHE A 60 -2.57 14.85 -19.90
N ARG A 61 -2.34 14.60 -18.60
CA ARG A 61 -1.93 15.64 -17.65
C ARG A 61 -0.58 16.26 -18.07
N GLY A 62 0.40 15.42 -18.48
CA GLY A 62 1.73 15.85 -18.89
C GLY A 62 1.73 16.79 -20.08
N ILE A 63 0.83 16.59 -21.04
CA ILE A 63 0.66 17.43 -22.23
C ILE A 63 -0.38 18.56 -22.05
N GLY A 64 -0.82 18.81 -20.79
CA GLY A 64 -1.66 19.97 -20.46
C GLY A 64 -3.18 19.75 -20.47
N PHE A 65 -3.69 18.60 -20.92
CA PHE A 65 -5.13 18.28 -20.94
C PHE A 65 -5.66 17.86 -19.55
N ARG A 66 -5.59 18.79 -18.58
CA ARG A 66 -5.87 18.52 -17.16
C ARG A 66 -7.29 18.03 -16.91
N LEU A 67 -8.30 18.61 -17.57
CA LEU A 67 -9.69 18.20 -17.40
C LEU A 67 -9.92 16.78 -17.91
N LEU A 68 -9.41 16.46 -19.11
CA LEU A 68 -9.50 15.11 -19.68
C LEU A 68 -8.77 14.08 -18.79
N ALA A 69 -7.56 14.41 -18.33
CA ALA A 69 -6.82 13.56 -17.41
C ALA A 69 -7.65 13.26 -16.14
N ARG A 70 -8.30 14.28 -15.58
CA ARG A 70 -9.16 14.08 -14.40
C ARG A 70 -10.40 13.24 -14.71
N ALA A 71 -11.03 13.46 -15.86
CA ALA A 71 -12.18 12.65 -16.29
C ALA A 71 -11.82 11.16 -16.45
N ILE A 72 -10.68 10.84 -17.08
CA ILE A 72 -10.16 9.47 -17.20
C ILE A 72 -9.88 8.86 -15.82
N SER A 73 -9.27 9.62 -14.91
CA SER A 73 -9.00 9.18 -13.54
C SER A 73 -10.31 8.87 -12.78
N GLN A 74 -11.34 9.69 -12.89
CA GLN A 74 -12.64 9.43 -12.25
C GLN A 74 -13.37 8.25 -12.88
N PHE A 75 -13.28 8.07 -14.19
CA PHE A 75 -13.79 6.88 -14.86
C PHE A 75 -13.09 5.61 -14.31
N GLY A 76 -11.75 5.64 -14.18
CA GLY A 76 -10.98 4.54 -13.60
C GLY A 76 -11.43 4.21 -12.17
N ARG A 77 -11.64 5.24 -11.33
CA ARG A 77 -12.18 5.06 -9.98
C ARG A 77 -13.57 4.41 -10.00
N SER A 78 -14.45 4.86 -10.87
CA SER A 78 -15.81 4.31 -10.97
C SER A 78 -15.82 2.85 -11.43
N LEU A 79 -14.88 2.48 -12.31
CA LEU A 79 -14.77 1.12 -12.85
C LEU A 79 -14.12 0.16 -11.84
N THR A 80 -13.09 0.60 -11.11
CA THR A 80 -12.20 -0.28 -10.34
C THR A 80 -12.32 -0.11 -8.83
N GLY A 81 -12.95 0.97 -8.34
CA GLY A 81 -12.95 1.35 -6.92
C GLY A 81 -11.61 1.91 -6.42
N ILE A 82 -10.62 2.09 -7.33
CA ILE A 82 -9.27 2.58 -7.02
C ILE A 82 -9.12 4.00 -7.56
N GLU A 83 -8.82 4.96 -6.70
CA GLU A 83 -8.53 6.33 -7.09
C GLU A 83 -7.03 6.57 -7.19
N ILE A 84 -6.53 6.84 -8.40
CA ILE A 84 -5.16 7.29 -8.63
C ILE A 84 -5.22 8.67 -9.29
N HIS A 85 -4.69 9.69 -8.59
CA HIS A 85 -4.67 11.03 -9.15
C HIS A 85 -3.66 11.11 -10.32
N PRO A 86 -4.01 11.77 -11.47
CA PRO A 86 -3.13 11.86 -12.63
C PRO A 86 -1.77 12.51 -12.36
N GLY A 87 -1.64 13.27 -11.27
CA GLY A 87 -0.40 13.92 -10.88
C GLY A 87 0.55 13.04 -10.06
N ALA A 88 0.12 11.92 -9.56
CA ALA A 88 0.97 10.97 -8.84
C ALA A 88 2.11 10.47 -9.73
N ARG A 89 3.21 10.04 -9.12
CA ARG A 89 4.33 9.37 -9.82
C ARG A 89 4.44 7.97 -9.28
N ILE A 90 4.33 6.98 -10.14
CA ILE A 90 4.29 5.56 -9.77
C ILE A 90 5.40 4.82 -10.50
N GLY A 91 6.23 4.13 -9.75
CA GLY A 91 7.28 3.24 -10.25
C GLY A 91 6.75 1.95 -10.87
N LYS A 92 7.61 0.98 -11.09
CA LYS A 92 7.29 -0.31 -11.73
C LYS A 92 6.82 -1.33 -10.71
N GLY A 93 5.99 -2.28 -11.14
CA GLY A 93 5.59 -3.42 -10.33
C GLY A 93 4.73 -3.03 -9.12
N LEU A 94 3.97 -1.93 -9.21
CA LEU A 94 2.93 -1.65 -8.23
C LEU A 94 1.87 -2.75 -8.32
N PHE A 95 1.59 -3.39 -7.19
CA PHE A 95 0.49 -4.34 -7.03
C PHE A 95 -0.52 -3.80 -6.02
N ILE A 96 -1.79 -3.77 -6.40
CA ILE A 96 -2.88 -3.37 -5.52
C ILE A 96 -3.79 -4.57 -5.36
N ASP A 97 -3.74 -5.20 -4.20
CA ASP A 97 -4.55 -6.38 -3.89
C ASP A 97 -5.96 -5.98 -3.46
N HIS A 98 -6.98 -6.62 -4.02
CA HIS A 98 -8.40 -6.29 -3.92
C HIS A 98 -8.75 -4.86 -4.39
N GLY A 99 -8.08 -3.85 -3.92
CA GLY A 99 -8.05 -2.48 -4.41
C GLY A 99 -9.21 -1.57 -4.01
N MET A 100 -10.37 -2.06 -3.65
CA MET A 100 -11.53 -1.24 -3.32
C MET A 100 -11.19 -0.19 -2.24
N GLY A 101 -11.47 1.10 -2.52
CA GLY A 101 -11.24 2.21 -1.60
C GLY A 101 -9.79 2.66 -1.46
N VAL A 102 -8.87 2.18 -2.31
CA VAL A 102 -7.50 2.73 -2.39
C VAL A 102 -7.55 4.14 -2.96
N VAL A 103 -6.80 5.06 -2.32
CA VAL A 103 -6.66 6.45 -2.76
C VAL A 103 -5.18 6.82 -2.83
N ILE A 104 -4.69 7.21 -4.01
CA ILE A 104 -3.35 7.72 -4.25
C ILE A 104 -3.45 9.20 -4.67
N GLY A 105 -3.05 10.11 -3.76
CA GLY A 105 -3.19 11.55 -3.94
C GLY A 105 -2.22 12.18 -4.95
N GLU A 106 -2.50 13.43 -5.31
CA GLU A 106 -1.86 14.17 -6.43
C GLU A 106 -0.33 14.20 -6.41
N THR A 107 0.27 14.46 -5.26
CA THR A 107 1.72 14.65 -5.14
C THR A 107 2.42 13.44 -4.53
N THR A 108 1.72 12.29 -4.49
CA THR A 108 2.31 11.02 -4.06
C THR A 108 3.40 10.58 -5.02
N ILE A 109 4.48 10.05 -4.45
CA ILE A 109 5.52 9.33 -5.18
C ILE A 109 5.53 7.91 -4.63
N VAL A 110 5.46 6.93 -5.51
CA VAL A 110 5.52 5.51 -5.18
C VAL A 110 6.71 4.91 -5.91
N GLY A 111 7.60 4.27 -5.18
CA GLY A 111 8.76 3.56 -5.72
C GLY A 111 8.41 2.26 -6.44
N ASP A 112 9.40 1.44 -6.70
CA ASP A 112 9.25 0.16 -7.39
C ASP A 112 8.82 -0.96 -6.43
N ASN A 113 8.10 -1.94 -6.95
CA ASN A 113 7.68 -3.16 -6.23
C ASN A 113 6.85 -2.90 -4.96
N VAL A 114 6.04 -1.88 -4.95
CA VAL A 114 5.16 -1.57 -3.82
C VAL A 114 3.90 -2.43 -3.89
N THR A 115 3.43 -2.87 -2.73
CA THR A 115 2.15 -3.58 -2.57
C THR A 115 1.21 -2.77 -1.69
N LEU A 116 0.00 -2.51 -2.18
CA LEU A 116 -1.07 -1.87 -1.42
C LEU A 116 -2.25 -2.84 -1.31
N PHE A 117 -2.88 -2.89 -0.16
CA PHE A 117 -4.14 -3.60 0.03
C PHE A 117 -5.34 -2.65 -0.04
N GLN A 118 -6.55 -3.21 -0.09
CA GLN A 118 -7.79 -2.43 -0.13
C GLN A 118 -7.86 -1.38 0.99
N GLY A 119 -8.51 -0.25 0.70
CA GLY A 119 -8.76 0.82 1.66
C GLY A 119 -7.53 1.64 2.06
N VAL A 120 -6.35 1.39 1.48
CA VAL A 120 -5.14 2.20 1.72
C VAL A 120 -5.33 3.62 1.21
N THR A 121 -4.91 4.61 2.01
CA THR A 121 -4.90 6.01 1.61
C THR A 121 -3.50 6.60 1.69
N LEU A 122 -2.98 7.05 0.55
CA LEU A 122 -1.79 7.90 0.47
C LEU A 122 -2.24 9.35 0.32
N GLY A 123 -2.54 9.98 1.47
CA GLY A 123 -3.25 11.24 1.58
C GLY A 123 -2.37 12.43 1.97
N GLY A 124 -2.90 13.62 1.76
CA GLY A 124 -2.30 14.86 2.27
C GLY A 124 -2.96 15.31 3.57
N THR A 125 -2.27 16.21 4.28
CA THR A 125 -2.80 16.91 5.45
C THR A 125 -2.92 18.40 5.14
N GLY A 126 -4.07 19.01 5.43
CA GLY A 126 -4.27 20.45 5.30
C GLY A 126 -4.58 20.95 3.88
N LYS A 127 -4.48 22.30 3.72
CA LYS A 127 -4.85 23.04 2.49
C LYS A 127 -3.64 23.50 1.68
N GLU A 128 -2.45 22.99 1.97
CA GLU A 128 -1.21 23.43 1.33
C GLU A 128 -1.19 23.09 -0.16
N LYS A 129 -0.69 24.05 -0.95
CA LYS A 129 -0.37 23.83 -2.37
C LYS A 129 1.05 23.26 -2.45
N GLY A 130 1.29 22.31 -3.36
CA GLY A 130 2.59 21.68 -3.55
C GLY A 130 2.66 20.25 -2.98
N LYS A 131 3.84 19.82 -2.54
CA LYS A 131 4.07 18.48 -1.99
C LYS A 131 3.36 18.34 -0.64
N ARG A 132 2.27 17.54 -0.62
CA ARG A 132 1.43 17.29 0.56
C ARG A 132 1.08 15.83 0.79
N HIS A 133 1.46 14.95 -0.13
CA HIS A 133 1.25 13.51 -0.06
C HIS A 133 2.58 12.78 0.15
N PRO A 134 2.58 11.57 0.68
CA PRO A 134 3.79 10.84 1.02
C PRO A 134 4.65 10.48 -0.20
N THR A 135 5.91 10.22 0.10
CA THR A 135 6.84 9.52 -0.78
C THR A 135 7.04 8.11 -0.23
N ILE A 136 6.75 7.11 -1.00
CA ILE A 136 6.89 5.69 -0.65
C ILE A 136 8.11 5.14 -1.37
N GLY A 137 9.02 4.54 -0.64
CA GLY A 137 10.22 3.88 -1.16
C GLY A 137 9.92 2.60 -1.93
N ASN A 138 10.96 1.82 -2.19
CA ASN A 138 10.88 0.56 -2.91
C ASN A 138 10.56 -0.63 -1.99
N ASN A 139 9.93 -1.67 -2.54
CA ASN A 139 9.61 -2.91 -1.82
C ASN A 139 8.78 -2.67 -0.53
N VAL A 140 7.93 -1.66 -0.52
CA VAL A 140 7.07 -1.33 0.62
C VAL A 140 5.76 -2.09 0.53
N VAL A 141 5.30 -2.61 1.67
CA VAL A 141 3.99 -3.27 1.81
C VAL A 141 3.12 -2.44 2.75
N ILE A 142 1.92 -2.07 2.29
CA ILE A 142 0.96 -1.28 3.07
C ILE A 142 -0.33 -2.08 3.23
N GLY A 143 -0.57 -2.53 4.45
CA GLY A 143 -1.67 -3.40 4.83
C GLY A 143 -3.05 -2.76 4.67
N ALA A 144 -4.06 -3.62 4.66
CA ALA A 144 -5.46 -3.25 4.42
C ALA A 144 -5.90 -2.11 5.34
N GLY A 145 -6.58 -1.10 4.77
CA GLY A 145 -7.13 0.01 5.52
C GLY A 145 -6.12 1.02 6.07
N ALA A 146 -4.81 0.82 5.93
CA ALA A 146 -3.80 1.74 6.46
C ALA A 146 -3.87 3.13 5.80
N LYS A 147 -3.53 4.17 6.57
CA LYS A 147 -3.52 5.56 6.13
C LYS A 147 -2.12 6.14 6.31
N VAL A 148 -1.55 6.68 5.24
CA VAL A 148 -0.27 7.42 5.26
C VAL A 148 -0.57 8.86 4.88
N LEU A 149 -0.50 9.77 5.86
CA LEU A 149 -1.05 11.12 5.74
C LEU A 149 0.00 12.18 6.00
N GLY A 150 0.47 12.86 4.95
CA GLY A 150 1.46 13.94 5.02
C GLY A 150 2.54 13.86 3.95
N SER A 151 3.42 14.86 3.90
CA SER A 151 4.46 15.03 2.87
C SER A 151 5.83 14.44 3.25
N PHE A 152 5.85 13.42 4.09
CA PHE A 152 7.07 12.75 4.55
C PHE A 152 7.40 11.50 3.72
N THR A 153 8.53 10.88 4.04
CA THR A 153 9.04 9.69 3.34
C THR A 153 8.85 8.44 4.17
N ILE A 154 8.38 7.38 3.52
CA ILE A 154 8.44 6.00 3.97
C ILE A 154 9.62 5.36 3.24
N GLY A 155 10.61 4.89 3.99
CA GLY A 155 11.84 4.29 3.44
C GLY A 155 11.61 2.97 2.73
N ASP A 156 12.67 2.44 2.13
CA ASP A 156 12.63 1.15 1.43
C ASP A 156 12.41 -0.03 2.39
N ASN A 157 11.79 -1.09 1.92
CA ASN A 157 11.54 -2.33 2.65
C ASN A 157 10.70 -2.12 3.95
N VAL A 158 9.85 -1.10 3.98
CA VAL A 158 8.96 -0.84 5.12
C VAL A 158 7.70 -1.69 4.99
N GLN A 159 7.26 -2.24 6.12
CA GLN A 159 5.94 -2.84 6.28
C GLN A 159 5.05 -1.94 7.14
N ILE A 160 3.85 -1.65 6.65
CA ILE A 160 2.80 -0.95 7.40
C ILE A 160 1.66 -1.93 7.65
N GLY A 161 1.35 -2.18 8.91
CA GLY A 161 0.30 -3.10 9.30
C GLY A 161 -1.09 -2.62 8.91
N ALA A 162 -2.03 -3.55 8.87
CA ALA A 162 -3.44 -3.24 8.57
C ALA A 162 -3.99 -2.20 9.56
N ASN A 163 -4.80 -1.26 9.03
CA ASN A 163 -5.41 -0.14 9.76
C ASN A 163 -4.43 0.79 10.51
N ALA A 164 -3.13 0.71 10.27
CA ALA A 164 -2.19 1.65 10.86
C ALA A 164 -2.37 3.07 10.29
N VAL A 165 -2.19 4.09 11.14
CA VAL A 165 -2.26 5.50 10.73
C VAL A 165 -0.89 6.14 10.89
N VAL A 166 -0.18 6.31 9.77
CA VAL A 166 1.18 6.86 9.73
C VAL A 166 1.10 8.35 9.41
N VAL A 167 1.65 9.17 10.30
CA VAL A 167 1.62 10.64 10.20
C VAL A 167 3.01 11.28 10.32
N ARG A 168 4.07 10.46 10.21
CA ARG A 168 5.45 10.89 10.28
C ARG A 168 6.37 9.97 9.48
N GLU A 169 7.58 10.42 9.26
CA GLU A 169 8.62 9.69 8.55
C GLU A 169 8.90 8.31 9.16
N VAL A 170 9.17 7.33 8.28
CA VAL A 170 9.52 5.96 8.65
C VAL A 170 10.84 5.59 7.98
N PRO A 171 11.88 5.26 8.75
CA PRO A 171 13.16 4.82 8.19
C PRO A 171 13.03 3.48 7.47
N ALA A 172 13.95 3.20 6.54
CA ALA A 172 13.98 1.94 5.82
C ALA A 172 14.09 0.71 6.77
N ASN A 173 13.63 -0.44 6.28
CA ASN A 173 13.67 -1.72 6.99
C ASN A 173 12.92 -1.70 8.35
N SER A 174 11.84 -0.96 8.42
CA SER A 174 11.02 -0.80 9.63
C SER A 174 9.63 -1.40 9.44
N VAL A 175 9.04 -1.81 10.55
CA VAL A 175 7.63 -2.21 10.66
C VAL A 175 6.87 -1.14 11.42
N VAL A 176 5.69 -0.75 10.93
CA VAL A 176 4.82 0.26 11.58
C VAL A 176 3.46 -0.35 11.83
N VAL A 177 2.96 -0.22 13.06
CA VAL A 177 1.62 -0.70 13.44
C VAL A 177 0.91 0.32 14.34
N GLY A 178 -0.42 0.24 14.41
CA GLY A 178 -1.27 0.96 15.36
C GLY A 178 -1.72 2.35 14.92
N VAL A 179 -2.51 2.98 15.78
CA VAL A 179 -3.11 4.32 15.63
C VAL A 179 -2.86 5.14 16.90
N PRO A 180 -1.98 6.15 16.84
CA PRO A 180 -1.05 6.52 15.76
C PRO A 180 0.01 5.45 15.54
N GLY A 181 0.51 5.34 14.29
CA GLY A 181 1.51 4.35 13.90
C GLY A 181 2.81 4.48 14.70
N ARG A 182 3.26 3.37 15.27
CA ARG A 182 4.51 3.22 16.00
C ARG A 182 5.49 2.37 15.22
N ILE A 183 6.75 2.79 15.17
CA ILE A 183 7.82 2.05 14.49
C ILE A 183 8.26 0.92 15.42
N VAL A 184 8.19 -0.31 14.91
CA VAL A 184 8.70 -1.52 15.54
C VAL A 184 9.86 -2.01 14.69
N ARG A 185 11.09 -1.98 15.22
CA ARG A 185 12.24 -2.57 14.54
C ARG A 185 12.18 -4.07 14.67
N GLN A 186 12.19 -4.80 13.54
CA GLN A 186 12.49 -6.21 13.55
C GLN A 186 14.03 -6.38 13.52
N GLU A 187 14.62 -6.79 14.62
CA GLU A 187 16.04 -7.14 14.67
C GLU A 187 16.31 -8.36 13.75
N GLY A 188 17.16 -8.19 12.77
CA GLY A 188 17.97 -9.23 12.17
C GLY A 188 17.36 -10.16 11.12
N ARG A 189 16.06 -10.16 10.81
CA ARG A 189 15.50 -10.98 9.73
C ARG A 189 15.36 -10.18 8.43
N ARG A 190 16.35 -10.36 7.53
CA ARG A 190 16.12 -10.10 6.10
C ARG A 190 15.16 -11.19 5.62
N PHE A 191 13.91 -10.84 5.33
CA PHE A 191 13.02 -11.73 4.61
C PHE A 191 13.49 -11.81 3.16
N PRO A 192 13.83 -13.00 2.63
CA PRO A 192 14.08 -13.16 1.21
C PRO A 192 12.76 -12.93 0.47
N GLY A 193 12.69 -11.84 -0.31
CA GLY A 193 11.48 -11.47 -1.04
C GLY A 193 10.60 -10.43 -0.31
N ILE A 194 9.48 -10.08 -0.96
CA ILE A 194 8.48 -9.16 -0.40
C ILE A 194 7.65 -9.93 0.64
N ASN A 195 7.71 -9.53 1.89
CA ASN A 195 6.85 -10.10 2.93
C ASN A 195 5.47 -9.43 2.89
N LEU A 196 4.45 -10.18 2.48
CA LEU A 196 3.06 -9.72 2.39
C LEU A 196 2.30 -9.85 3.71
N ASP A 197 2.90 -10.39 4.77
CA ASP A 197 2.26 -10.47 6.08
C ASP A 197 2.13 -9.06 6.67
N HIS A 198 0.90 -8.57 6.72
CA HIS A 198 0.52 -7.27 7.28
C HIS A 198 -0.41 -7.40 8.50
N THR A 199 -0.60 -8.62 8.99
CA THR A 199 -1.52 -8.95 10.10
C THR A 199 -0.78 -9.52 11.30
N SER A 200 0.17 -10.42 11.10
CA SER A 200 0.96 -11.07 12.16
C SER A 200 2.17 -10.20 12.57
N LEU A 201 1.93 -8.91 12.80
CA LEU A 201 2.97 -7.96 13.17
C LEU A 201 3.00 -7.74 14.69
N PRO A 202 4.18 -7.42 15.30
CA PRO A 202 4.27 -7.13 16.72
C PRO A 202 3.30 -6.01 17.13
N ASP A 203 2.49 -6.25 18.16
CA ASP A 203 1.62 -5.22 18.74
C ASP A 203 2.29 -4.56 19.95
N PRO A 204 2.77 -3.30 19.84
CA PRO A 204 3.43 -2.61 20.93
C PRO A 204 2.51 -2.34 22.13
N LEU A 205 1.19 -2.25 21.89
CA LEU A 205 0.22 -2.02 22.97
C LEU A 205 0.04 -3.28 23.82
N THR A 206 -0.15 -4.42 23.15
CA THR A 206 -0.23 -5.71 23.85
C THR A 206 1.03 -5.99 24.66
N GLN A 207 2.23 -5.79 24.08
CA GLN A 207 3.49 -5.95 24.80
C GLN A 207 3.62 -5.02 26.01
N ALA A 208 3.17 -3.75 25.89
CA ALA A 208 3.18 -2.81 26.99
C ALA A 208 2.20 -3.22 28.11
N LEU A 209 1.03 -3.70 27.73
CA LEU A 209 0.02 -4.20 28.69
C LEU A 209 0.51 -5.45 29.43
N GLU A 210 1.09 -6.41 28.73
CA GLU A 210 1.69 -7.61 29.33
C GLU A 210 2.80 -7.27 30.33
N LYS A 211 3.65 -6.30 29.97
CA LYS A 211 4.70 -5.80 30.89
C LYS A 211 4.11 -5.15 32.13
N LEU A 212 3.11 -4.28 31.98
CA LEU A 212 2.42 -3.65 33.11
C LEU A 212 1.71 -4.68 33.98
N GLN A 213 1.07 -5.69 33.41
CA GLN A 213 0.45 -6.77 34.17
C GLN A 213 1.49 -7.53 34.99
N HIS A 214 2.64 -7.86 34.40
CA HIS A 214 3.74 -8.53 35.13
C HIS A 214 4.30 -7.66 36.27
N GLU A 215 4.42 -6.35 36.07
CA GLU A 215 4.84 -5.43 37.13
C GLU A 215 3.81 -5.37 38.28
N ILE A 216 2.51 -5.34 37.95
CA ILE A 216 1.43 -5.37 38.95
C ILE A 216 1.47 -6.68 39.75
N ASP A 217 1.57 -7.84 39.09
CA ASP A 217 1.64 -9.14 39.73
C ASP A 217 2.85 -9.24 40.69
N THR A 218 3.99 -8.67 40.28
CA THR A 218 5.21 -8.60 41.11
C THR A 218 5.00 -7.76 42.36
N ILE A 219 4.36 -6.59 42.22
CA ILE A 219 4.06 -5.68 43.35
C ILE A 219 3.05 -6.37 44.30
N GLU A 220 2.01 -7.01 43.79
CA GLU A 220 1.03 -7.73 44.61
C GLU A 220 1.68 -8.86 45.41
N HIS A 221 2.59 -9.61 44.79
CA HIS A 221 3.34 -10.66 45.46
C HIS A 221 4.17 -10.11 46.64
N SER A 222 4.94 -9.04 46.36
CA SER A 222 5.76 -8.38 47.39
C SER A 222 4.93 -7.83 48.56
N LEU A 223 3.77 -7.26 48.26
CA LEU A 223 2.83 -6.79 49.30
C LEU A 223 2.25 -7.90 50.15
N LYS A 224 1.93 -9.07 49.55
CA LYS A 224 1.46 -10.23 50.28
C LYS A 224 2.53 -10.78 51.24
N GLU A 225 3.77 -10.88 50.78
CA GLU A 225 4.90 -11.31 51.61
C GLU A 225 5.18 -10.33 52.77
N HIS A 226 5.13 -9.01 52.50
CA HIS A 226 5.30 -8.01 53.57
C HIS A 226 4.20 -8.02 54.61
N ARG A 227 2.95 -8.28 54.20
CA ARG A 227 1.82 -8.42 55.12
C ARG A 227 1.91 -9.71 55.98
N GLN A 228 2.47 -10.77 55.44
CA GLN A 228 2.70 -12.01 56.15
C GLN A 228 3.80 -11.85 57.21
N LYS A 229 4.93 -11.24 56.86
CA LYS A 229 6.04 -10.92 57.76
C LYS A 229 5.70 -10.00 58.91
N ASN A 230 4.68 -9.16 58.80
CA ASN A 230 4.26 -8.22 59.84
C ASN A 230 3.12 -8.80 60.71
N ARG A 231 2.73 -10.06 60.53
CA ARG A 231 1.71 -10.77 61.30
C ARG A 231 2.29 -11.82 62.25
N ASP A 232 3.56 -12.19 62.01
CA ASP A 232 4.38 -13.05 62.88
C ASP A 232 5.24 -12.18 63.81
#